data_5092a393eeb1f2ce6c21b2b2bde855ce
#
_entry.id   5092a393eeb1f2ce6c21b2b2bde855ce
#
_cell.length_a   1.000
_cell.length_b   1.000
_cell.length_c   1.000
_cell.angle_alpha   90.00
_cell.angle_beta   90.00
_cell.angle_gamma   90.00
#
_symmetry.space_group_name_H-M   'P 1'
#
loop_
_entity.id
_entity.type
_entity.pdbx_description
1 polymer ?
#
loop_
_entity_poly.entity_id
_entity_poly.type
_entity_poly.pdbx_seq_one_letter_code
_entity_poly.pdbx_strand_id
1 'polypeptide(L)'
;FPEATVTIGNHDRLVHRKNTSGGVSARWIRPFAEVLETPNWDFVEQYSYNDVLYIHGEQSNAFAKAQSEFKSVVSGHLHTEGYVRLLNGGKNFAMQVGTGIDFTQYAFSYAQRGKQPILSCGVVINHSPIIIPFHD
;
A
#
# COMPACT_ATOMS: atom_id res chain seq x y z
N PHE A 1 15.83 -4.85 2.57
CA PHE A 1 16.06 -3.56 1.94
C PHE A 1 16.82 -2.66 2.90
N PRO A 2 17.93 -1.99 2.47
CA PRO A 2 18.71 -1.11 3.36
C PRO A 2 17.96 0.14 3.78
N GLU A 3 17.08 0.67 2.90
CA GLU A 3 16.23 1.84 3.12
C GLU A 3 14.86 1.60 2.47
N ALA A 4 13.80 2.05 3.12
CA ALA A 4 12.46 1.99 2.58
C ALA A 4 11.57 3.08 3.17
N THR A 5 10.59 3.56 2.36
CA THR A 5 9.46 4.33 2.86
C THR A 5 8.22 3.43 2.79
N VAL A 6 7.61 3.22 3.94
CA VAL A 6 6.45 2.33 4.10
C VAL A 6 5.19 3.16 4.33
N THR A 7 4.21 3.02 3.46
CA THR A 7 2.89 3.63 3.68
C THR A 7 2.08 2.76 4.64
N ILE A 8 1.69 3.36 5.78
CA ILE A 8 0.99 2.66 6.86
C ILE A 8 -0.40 2.22 6.39
N GLY A 9 -0.69 0.94 6.54
CA GLY A 9 -1.97 0.34 6.19
C GLY A 9 -2.97 0.27 7.36
N ASN A 10 -4.19 -0.13 7.03
CA ASN A 10 -5.28 -0.28 8.01
C ASN A 10 -4.98 -1.37 9.06
N HIS A 11 -4.26 -2.44 8.68
CA HIS A 11 -3.84 -3.48 9.62
C HIS A 11 -2.75 -3.00 10.57
N ASP A 12 -1.80 -2.21 10.09
CA ASP A 12 -0.75 -1.62 10.92
C ASP A 12 -1.34 -0.69 12.00
N ARG A 13 -2.36 0.10 11.64
CA ARG A 13 -3.05 1.00 12.56
C ARG A 13 -3.89 0.29 13.64
N LEU A 14 -4.16 -1.01 13.50
CA LEU A 14 -4.99 -1.73 14.46
C LEU A 14 -4.47 -1.66 15.89
N VAL A 15 -3.15 -1.75 16.08
CA VAL A 15 -2.52 -1.68 17.39
C VAL A 15 -2.77 -0.32 18.03
N HIS A 16 -2.49 0.77 17.29
CA HIS A 16 -2.72 2.14 17.75
C HIS A 16 -4.20 2.40 18.07
N ARG A 17 -5.10 2.00 17.18
CA ARG A 17 -6.55 2.18 17.34
C ARG A 17 -7.09 1.42 18.56
N LYS A 18 -6.69 0.16 18.76
CA LYS A 18 -7.10 -0.64 19.92
C LYS A 18 -6.57 -0.05 21.24
N ASN A 19 -5.33 0.42 21.25
CA ASN A 19 -4.77 1.07 22.43
C ASN A 19 -5.51 2.36 22.78
N THR A 20 -5.77 3.22 21.80
CA THR A 20 -6.52 4.46 22.00
C THR A 20 -7.93 4.17 22.53
N SER A 21 -8.65 3.21 21.96
CA SER A 21 -9.99 2.81 22.43
C SER A 21 -9.96 2.16 23.82
N GLY A 22 -8.85 1.54 24.19
CA GLY A 22 -8.62 0.99 25.54
C GLY A 22 -8.11 2.00 26.56
N GLY A 23 -7.98 3.28 26.21
CA GLY A 23 -7.49 4.34 27.11
C GLY A 23 -5.98 4.29 27.37
N VAL A 24 -5.22 3.52 26.61
CA VAL A 24 -3.77 3.44 26.76
C VAL A 24 -3.11 4.58 25.97
N SER A 25 -2.21 5.32 26.63
CA SER A 25 -1.46 6.41 25.97
C SER A 25 -0.56 5.89 24.86
N ALA A 26 -0.55 6.60 23.73
CA ALA A 26 0.30 6.27 22.56
C ALA A 26 1.81 6.19 22.90
N ARG A 27 2.27 6.89 23.95
CA ARG A 27 3.68 6.82 24.41
C ARG A 27 4.13 5.42 24.87
N TRP A 28 3.19 4.51 25.13
CA TRP A 28 3.48 3.12 25.49
C TRP A 28 3.59 2.18 24.29
N ILE A 29 3.35 2.71 23.08
CA ILE A 29 3.46 1.95 21.84
C ILE A 29 4.81 2.28 21.21
N ARG A 30 5.60 1.23 20.94
CA ARG A 30 6.88 1.41 20.24
C ARG A 30 6.65 1.77 18.77
N PRO A 31 7.50 2.62 18.17
CA PRO A 31 7.48 2.91 16.74
C PRO A 31 7.63 1.64 15.88
N PHE A 32 7.05 1.63 14.69
CA PHE A 32 7.15 0.48 13.76
C PHE A 32 8.61 0.10 13.45
N ALA A 33 9.47 1.08 13.18
CA ALA A 33 10.88 0.84 12.88
C ALA A 33 11.60 0.10 14.01
N GLU A 34 11.27 0.39 15.27
CA GLU A 34 11.83 -0.29 16.43
C GLU A 34 11.29 -1.72 16.56
N VAL A 35 9.97 -1.91 16.41
CA VAL A 35 9.33 -3.23 16.54
C VAL A 35 9.77 -4.18 15.43
N LEU A 36 9.98 -3.67 14.22
CA LEU A 36 10.37 -4.45 13.05
C LEU A 36 11.89 -4.53 12.86
N GLU A 37 12.66 -3.89 13.75
CA GLU A 37 14.13 -3.85 13.69
C GLU A 37 14.65 -3.28 12.34
N THR A 38 13.95 -2.24 11.84
CA THR A 38 14.24 -1.59 10.56
C THR A 38 14.61 -0.11 10.78
N PRO A 39 15.76 0.21 11.37
CA PRO A 39 16.10 1.58 11.80
C PRO A 39 16.22 2.59 10.64
N ASN A 40 16.41 2.10 9.41
CA ASN A 40 16.53 2.93 8.20
C ASN A 40 15.22 2.98 7.39
N TRP A 41 14.09 2.55 7.96
CA TRP A 41 12.80 2.58 7.29
C TRP A 41 11.94 3.70 7.86
N ASP A 42 11.35 4.50 6.97
CA ASP A 42 10.37 5.55 7.32
C ASP A 42 8.94 5.02 7.18
N PHE A 43 8.12 5.23 8.22
CA PHE A 43 6.71 4.84 8.23
C PHE A 43 5.85 6.09 8.15
N VAL A 44 5.10 6.23 7.04
CA VAL A 44 4.33 7.44 6.71
C VAL A 44 2.90 7.13 6.31
N GLU A 45 2.00 8.08 6.46
CA GLU A 45 0.60 7.93 6.00
C GLU A 45 0.49 7.93 4.47
N GLN A 46 1.30 8.75 3.82
CA GLN A 46 1.42 8.86 2.37
C GLN A 46 2.81 9.38 2.00
N TYR A 47 3.25 9.07 0.81
CA TYR A 47 4.53 9.52 0.28
C TYR A 47 4.37 10.10 -1.12
N SER A 48 5.02 11.23 -1.39
CA SER A 48 5.04 11.83 -2.72
C SER A 48 6.47 11.92 -3.24
N TYR A 49 6.68 11.39 -4.44
CA TYR A 49 7.99 11.44 -5.10
C TYR A 49 7.80 11.57 -6.61
N ASN A 50 8.52 12.51 -7.23
CA ASN A 50 8.46 12.78 -8.68
C ASN A 50 7.02 12.88 -9.22
N ASP A 51 6.18 13.71 -8.60
CA ASP A 51 4.76 13.92 -8.94
C ASP A 51 3.88 12.67 -8.88
N VAL A 52 4.33 11.63 -8.22
CA VAL A 52 3.57 10.42 -7.94
C VAL A 52 3.25 10.35 -6.45
N LEU A 53 1.98 10.13 -6.13
CA LEU A 53 1.49 9.91 -4.77
C LEU A 53 1.41 8.39 -4.50
N TYR A 54 2.09 7.93 -3.46
CA TYR A 54 2.07 6.55 -2.97
C TYR A 54 1.26 6.47 -1.69
N ILE A 55 0.28 5.57 -1.66
CA ILE A 55 -0.64 5.40 -0.52
C ILE A 55 -0.93 3.92 -0.29
N HIS A 56 -1.38 3.58 0.91
CA HIS A 56 -1.96 2.25 1.14
C HIS A 56 -3.30 2.06 0.41
N GLY A 57 -4.19 3.06 0.41
CA GLY A 57 -5.41 3.05 -0.40
C GLY A 57 -6.67 2.56 0.33
N GLU A 58 -6.74 2.65 1.65
CA GLU A 58 -7.84 2.16 2.49
C GLU A 58 -9.22 2.72 2.11
N GLN A 59 -9.29 3.98 1.66
CA GLN A 59 -10.57 4.68 1.44
C GLN A 59 -11.03 4.69 -0.02
N SER A 60 -10.14 4.43 -0.96
CA SER A 60 -10.44 4.49 -2.39
C SER A 60 -9.42 3.71 -3.22
N ASN A 61 -9.83 3.22 -4.38
CA ASN A 61 -8.87 2.63 -5.32
C ASN A 61 -7.97 3.71 -5.97
N ALA A 62 -6.87 3.27 -6.59
CA ALA A 62 -5.90 4.15 -7.23
C ALA A 62 -6.52 5.11 -8.25
N PHE A 63 -7.51 4.64 -9.03
CA PHE A 63 -8.15 5.46 -10.08
C PHE A 63 -8.96 6.61 -9.50
N ALA A 64 -9.84 6.33 -8.55
CA ALA A 64 -10.65 7.35 -7.88
C ALA A 64 -9.77 8.39 -7.17
N LYS A 65 -8.69 7.93 -6.51
CA LYS A 65 -7.75 8.82 -5.85
C LYS A 65 -6.99 9.69 -6.85
N ALA A 66 -6.50 9.12 -7.96
CA ALA A 66 -5.81 9.89 -9.00
C ALA A 66 -6.69 10.97 -9.63
N GLN A 67 -8.00 10.68 -9.81
CA GLN A 67 -8.96 11.67 -10.28
C GLN A 67 -9.18 12.81 -9.28
N SER A 68 -9.34 12.51 -8.00
CA SER A 68 -9.58 13.51 -6.96
C SER A 68 -8.36 14.40 -6.68
N GLU A 69 -7.16 13.84 -6.77
CA GLU A 69 -5.91 14.56 -6.51
C GLU A 69 -5.33 15.26 -7.76
N PHE A 70 -5.85 14.94 -8.94
CA PHE A 70 -5.26 15.39 -10.23
C PHE A 70 -3.79 15.03 -10.38
N LYS A 71 -3.36 13.88 -9.82
CA LYS A 71 -1.97 13.40 -9.78
C LYS A 71 -1.88 11.96 -10.21
N SER A 72 -0.66 11.52 -10.52
CA SER A 72 -0.36 10.08 -10.62
C SER A 72 -0.41 9.44 -9.22
N VAL A 73 -1.03 8.26 -9.12
CA VAL A 73 -1.20 7.55 -7.84
C VAL A 73 -0.81 6.09 -7.97
N VAL A 74 -0.05 5.61 -7.01
CA VAL A 74 0.22 4.19 -6.76
C VAL A 74 -0.46 3.80 -5.46
N SER A 75 -1.27 2.74 -5.48
CA SER A 75 -2.06 2.30 -4.33
C SER A 75 -2.02 0.78 -4.16
N GLY A 76 -1.94 0.34 -2.91
CA GLY A 76 -2.09 -1.05 -2.47
C GLY A 76 -3.51 -1.36 -1.99
N HIS A 77 -3.65 -2.11 -0.88
CA HIS A 77 -4.87 -2.46 -0.15
C HIS A 77 -5.81 -3.44 -0.88
N LEU A 78 -6.15 -3.19 -2.14
CA LEU A 78 -7.08 -4.05 -2.90
C LEU A 78 -6.33 -5.25 -3.49
N HIS A 79 -6.20 -6.30 -2.70
CA HIS A 79 -5.40 -7.49 -3.06
C HIS A 79 -5.86 -8.18 -4.34
N THR A 80 -7.13 -8.02 -4.73
CA THR A 80 -7.73 -8.67 -5.90
C THR A 80 -7.73 -7.81 -7.16
N GLU A 81 -7.06 -6.65 -7.11
CA GLU A 81 -6.96 -5.71 -8.22
C GLU A 81 -5.51 -5.40 -8.56
N GLY A 82 -5.17 -5.51 -9.86
CA GLY A 82 -3.88 -5.12 -10.39
C GLY A 82 -4.09 -4.48 -11.76
N TYR A 83 -3.85 -3.17 -11.89
CA TYR A 83 -4.02 -2.46 -13.15
C TYR A 83 -3.19 -1.17 -13.22
N VAL A 84 -2.97 -0.72 -14.45
CA VAL A 84 -2.54 0.64 -14.77
C VAL A 84 -3.61 1.29 -15.64
N ARG A 85 -4.01 2.52 -15.29
CA ARG A 85 -4.90 3.36 -16.11
C ARG A 85 -4.27 4.72 -16.33
N LEU A 86 -4.28 5.19 -17.57
CA LEU A 86 -3.82 6.52 -17.91
C LEU A 86 -4.97 7.53 -17.76
N LEU A 87 -4.64 8.75 -17.32
CA LEU A 87 -5.57 9.86 -17.13
C LEU A 87 -4.99 11.13 -17.78
N ASN A 88 -5.84 12.13 -17.98
CA ASN A 88 -5.46 13.46 -18.44
C ASN A 88 -4.62 13.43 -19.74
N GLY A 89 -5.06 12.64 -20.74
CA GLY A 89 -4.32 12.50 -21.99
C GLY A 89 -2.96 11.81 -21.85
N GLY A 90 -2.81 10.93 -20.85
CA GLY A 90 -1.57 10.19 -20.58
C GLY A 90 -0.57 10.92 -19.69
N LYS A 91 -0.89 12.13 -19.21
CA LYS A 91 0.00 12.90 -18.32
C LYS A 91 0.07 12.31 -16.92
N ASN A 92 -1.01 11.66 -16.47
CA ASN A 92 -1.11 11.04 -15.16
C ASN A 92 -1.50 9.56 -15.31
N PHE A 93 -1.25 8.79 -14.26
CA PHE A 93 -1.66 7.40 -14.18
C PHE A 93 -2.22 7.05 -12.80
N ALA A 94 -3.04 6.00 -12.79
CA ALA A 94 -3.45 5.29 -11.60
C ALA A 94 -2.92 3.86 -11.68
N MET A 95 -2.09 3.46 -10.72
CA MET A 95 -1.58 2.10 -10.61
C MET A 95 -2.08 1.48 -9.31
N GLN A 96 -2.93 0.47 -9.44
CA GLN A 96 -3.32 -0.40 -8.35
C GLN A 96 -2.40 -1.60 -8.37
N VAL A 97 -1.54 -1.73 -7.37
CA VAL A 97 -0.69 -2.91 -7.22
C VAL A 97 -1.45 -3.98 -6.46
N GLY A 98 -1.26 -5.23 -6.80
CA GLY A 98 -1.82 -6.35 -6.09
C GLY A 98 -1.22 -6.51 -4.69
N THR A 99 -0.73 -7.68 -4.38
CA THR A 99 -0.17 -7.99 -3.07
C THR A 99 1.04 -8.93 -3.20
N GLY A 100 1.91 -8.93 -2.18
CA GLY A 100 3.01 -9.89 -2.03
C GLY A 100 2.79 -10.87 -0.87
N ILE A 101 1.54 -11.06 -0.42
CA ILE A 101 1.25 -11.94 0.72
C ILE A 101 1.33 -13.43 0.34
N ASP A 102 1.77 -14.24 1.28
CA ASP A 102 1.65 -15.69 1.20
C ASP A 102 0.26 -16.14 1.67
N PHE A 103 -0.57 -16.64 0.71
CA PHE A 103 -1.95 -17.06 0.98
C PHE A 103 -2.06 -18.37 1.76
N THR A 104 -0.99 -19.12 1.85
CA THR A 104 -0.98 -20.38 2.61
C THR A 104 -1.01 -20.12 4.11
N GLN A 105 -0.67 -18.91 4.54
CA GLN A 105 -0.68 -18.52 5.93
C GLN A 105 -2.09 -18.47 6.51
N TYR A 106 -2.24 -18.99 7.71
CA TYR A 106 -3.53 -19.08 8.43
C TYR A 106 -4.27 -17.73 8.52
N ALA A 107 -3.54 -16.62 8.67
CA ALA A 107 -4.12 -15.29 8.74
C ALA A 107 -4.94 -14.89 7.50
N PHE A 108 -4.72 -15.56 6.36
CA PHE A 108 -5.42 -15.31 5.09
C PHE A 108 -6.39 -16.42 4.69
N SER A 109 -6.67 -17.38 5.56
CA SER A 109 -7.60 -18.49 5.28
C SER A 109 -9.01 -18.04 4.89
N TYR A 110 -9.44 -16.85 5.31
CA TYR A 110 -10.72 -16.27 4.92
C TYR A 110 -10.79 -15.89 3.43
N ALA A 111 -9.65 -15.64 2.78
CA ALA A 111 -9.57 -15.26 1.37
C ALA A 111 -9.66 -16.46 0.40
N GLN A 112 -9.57 -17.69 0.89
CA GLN A 112 -9.55 -18.91 0.07
C GLN A 112 -10.86 -19.19 -0.68
N ARG A 113 -11.96 -18.56 -0.30
CA ARG A 113 -13.31 -18.78 -0.89
C ARG A 113 -13.80 -17.60 -1.75
N GLY A 114 -12.97 -16.59 -1.99
CA GLY A 114 -13.34 -15.38 -2.71
C GLY A 114 -12.58 -15.20 -4.03
N LYS A 115 -12.53 -13.94 -4.48
CA LYS A 115 -11.69 -13.55 -5.61
C LYS A 115 -10.23 -13.81 -5.25
N GLN A 116 -9.51 -14.46 -6.16
CA GLN A 116 -8.09 -14.73 -5.93
C GLN A 116 -7.30 -13.41 -5.93
N PRO A 117 -6.37 -13.24 -5.01
CA PRO A 117 -5.52 -12.08 -4.99
C PRO A 117 -4.54 -12.09 -6.18
N ILE A 118 -4.12 -10.92 -6.60
CA ILE A 118 -3.13 -10.73 -7.65
C ILE A 118 -1.77 -10.55 -6.99
N LEU A 119 -0.89 -11.55 -7.16
CA LEU A 119 0.49 -11.45 -6.72
C LEU A 119 1.27 -10.57 -7.71
N SER A 120 1.66 -9.39 -7.27
CA SER A 120 2.41 -8.47 -8.13
C SER A 120 3.09 -7.36 -7.33
N CYS A 121 4.12 -6.76 -7.95
CA CYS A 121 4.66 -5.48 -7.53
C CYS A 121 4.49 -4.42 -8.62
N GLY A 122 4.59 -3.15 -8.22
CA GLY A 122 4.59 -2.01 -9.14
C GLY A 122 5.97 -1.37 -9.20
N VAL A 123 6.36 -0.93 -10.40
CA VAL A 123 7.59 -0.17 -10.64
C VAL A 123 7.23 1.09 -11.41
N VAL A 124 7.81 2.23 -11.04
CA VAL A 124 7.68 3.49 -11.78
C VAL A 124 9.06 3.93 -12.22
N ILE A 125 9.28 3.99 -13.53
CA ILE A 125 10.54 4.43 -14.12
C ILE A 125 10.25 5.62 -15.03
N ASN A 126 10.88 6.76 -14.77
CA ASN A 126 10.68 7.98 -15.56
C ASN A 126 9.18 8.29 -15.77
N HIS A 127 8.40 8.25 -14.70
CA HIS A 127 6.95 8.48 -14.69
C HIS A 127 6.14 7.43 -15.48
N SER A 128 6.74 6.30 -15.86
CA SER A 128 6.07 5.20 -16.56
C SER A 128 5.76 4.07 -15.58
N PRO A 129 4.48 3.76 -15.32
CA PRO A 129 4.07 2.72 -14.39
C PRO A 129 4.11 1.34 -15.06
N ILE A 130 4.65 0.34 -14.36
CA ILE A 130 4.74 -1.05 -14.80
C ILE A 130 4.27 -1.95 -13.65
N ILE A 131 3.35 -2.88 -13.92
CA ILE A 131 3.01 -3.96 -12.98
C ILE A 131 3.77 -5.20 -13.39
N ILE A 132 4.41 -5.83 -12.43
CA ILE A 132 5.16 -7.07 -12.60
C ILE A 132 4.43 -8.15 -11.79
N PRO A 133 3.67 -9.05 -12.44
CA PRO A 133 3.05 -10.17 -11.76
C PRO A 133 4.10 -11.18 -11.31
N PHE A 134 3.86 -11.82 -10.17
CA PHE A 134 4.59 -13.00 -9.73
C PHE A 134 3.79 -14.23 -10.14
N HIS A 135 4.47 -15.18 -10.75
CA HIS A 135 3.93 -16.50 -11.09
C HIS A 135 4.62 -17.52 -10.18
N ASP A 136 3.83 -18.37 -9.57
CA ASP A 136 4.32 -19.55 -8.84
C ASP A 136 4.83 -20.61 -9.82
#